data_27b7b047ee84c25b367208e8f65ff0a2
#
_entry.id   27b7b047ee84c25b367208e8f65ff0a2
#
_cell.length_a   1.000
_cell.length_b   1.000
_cell.length_c   1.000
_cell.angle_alpha   90.00
_cell.angle_beta   90.00
_cell.angle_gamma   90.00
#
_symmetry.space_group_name_H-M   'P 1'
#
loop_
_entity.id
_entity.type
_entity.pdbx_description
1 polymer ?
#
loop_
_entity_poly.entity_id
_entity_poly.type
_entity_poly.pdbx_seq_one_letter_code
_entity_poly.pdbx_strand_id
1 'polypeptide(L)'
;MACAPEHSARPSLRWVRRAPRGISPDEKQPRLGVLGGTFNPVTHAHLALAATAAREFSLGEVLFTLPAVLPHRAPEEATLEQRLVLLETALEPHDRFSLAVCSHGLLLEMAQALASEYPETVKVYFLVGSDAGERILLWNYPDAEKTLAEMFARFDLIVASRAGQLSIPHQPRLEPYRRQIHPLELPAECQAISATVVRERLRAGEAIDELVPPEVAAAIRRSGLYRR
;
A
#
# COMPACT_ATOMS: atom_id res chain seq x y z
N MET A 1 25.96 9.72 -11.25
CA MET A 1 26.06 8.40 -10.62
C MET A 1 25.75 8.57 -9.14
N ALA A 2 24.51 8.38 -8.72
CA ALA A 2 24.15 8.38 -7.30
C ALA A 2 24.21 6.92 -6.83
N CYS A 3 25.16 6.64 -5.95
CA CYS A 3 25.34 5.36 -5.28
C CYS A 3 24.06 5.06 -4.47
N ALA A 4 23.39 3.97 -4.79
CA ALA A 4 22.32 3.47 -3.93
C ALA A 4 22.94 3.11 -2.57
N PRO A 5 22.32 3.47 -1.43
CA PRO A 5 22.83 3.04 -0.15
C PRO A 5 22.80 1.52 -0.08
N GLU A 6 23.94 0.91 0.21
CA GLU A 6 24.05 -0.52 0.49
C GLU A 6 23.24 -0.87 1.75
N HIS A 7 22.01 -1.29 1.56
CA HIS A 7 21.22 -1.90 2.62
C HIS A 7 21.69 -3.35 2.81
N SER A 8 22.72 -3.53 3.59
CA SER A 8 23.35 -4.83 3.89
C SER A 8 22.47 -5.73 4.79
N ALA A 9 21.39 -5.23 5.36
CA ALA A 9 20.50 -5.98 6.24
C ALA A 9 19.36 -6.63 5.45
N ARG A 10 18.95 -7.85 5.83
CA ARG A 10 17.79 -8.52 5.24
C ARG A 10 16.53 -7.70 5.49
N PRO A 11 15.61 -7.59 4.49
CA PRO A 11 14.32 -6.96 4.69
C PRO A 11 13.54 -7.58 5.86
N SER A 12 12.92 -6.74 6.67
CA SER A 12 12.21 -7.17 7.88
C SER A 12 10.97 -6.31 8.14
N LEU A 13 10.02 -6.85 8.89
CA LEU A 13 8.84 -6.14 9.37
C LEU A 13 8.95 -5.86 10.88
N ARG A 14 8.60 -4.65 11.28
CA ARG A 14 8.35 -4.30 12.67
C ARG A 14 6.85 -4.06 12.83
N TRP A 15 6.20 -4.98 13.51
CA TRP A 15 4.76 -4.91 13.75
C TRP A 15 4.40 -3.73 14.67
N VAL A 16 3.33 -3.04 14.29
CA VAL A 16 2.67 -1.98 15.10
C VAL A 16 1.34 -2.51 15.59
N ARG A 17 0.58 -3.18 14.70
CA ARG A 17 -0.71 -3.77 15.01
C ARG A 17 -0.90 -5.06 14.22
N ARG A 18 -1.36 -6.11 14.89
CA ARG A 18 -1.89 -7.33 14.24
C ARG A 18 -3.42 -7.25 14.17
N ALA A 19 -3.99 -7.64 13.06
CA ALA A 19 -5.43 -7.70 12.89
C ALA A 19 -6.05 -8.68 13.90
N PRO A 20 -7.12 -8.31 14.63
CA PRO A 20 -7.83 -9.23 15.52
C PRO A 20 -8.37 -10.47 14.80
N ARG A 21 -8.73 -10.33 13.53
CA ARG A 21 -9.17 -11.42 12.63
C ARG A 21 -8.27 -11.48 11.41
N GLY A 22 -6.99 -11.75 11.62
CA GLY A 22 -6.03 -12.01 10.55
C GLY A 22 -6.20 -13.41 9.94
N ILE A 23 -5.25 -13.78 9.08
CA ILE A 23 -5.19 -15.11 8.45
C ILE A 23 -5.16 -16.19 9.52
N SER A 24 -6.11 -17.14 9.43
CA SER A 24 -6.13 -18.32 10.30
C SER A 24 -5.15 -19.38 9.80
N PRO A 25 -4.41 -20.05 10.70
CA PRO A 25 -3.56 -21.20 10.34
C PRO A 25 -4.32 -22.35 9.68
N ASP A 26 -5.63 -22.47 9.95
CA ASP A 26 -6.49 -23.54 9.43
C ASP A 26 -7.10 -23.21 8.06
N GLU A 27 -6.85 -22.03 7.52
CA GLU A 27 -7.38 -21.60 6.25
C GLU A 27 -6.69 -22.36 5.11
N LYS A 28 -7.48 -23.06 4.26
CA LYS A 28 -6.94 -23.92 3.20
C LYS A 28 -6.17 -23.16 2.11
N GLN A 29 -6.55 -21.93 1.85
CA GLN A 29 -5.92 -21.05 0.84
C GLN A 29 -5.89 -19.62 1.38
N PRO A 30 -5.05 -19.36 2.37
CA PRO A 30 -4.99 -18.04 2.97
C PRO A 30 -4.50 -17.00 1.96
N ARG A 31 -5.14 -15.82 1.97
CA ARG A 31 -4.83 -14.72 1.05
C ARG A 31 -4.54 -13.46 1.83
N LEU A 32 -3.37 -12.90 1.59
CA LEU A 32 -2.89 -11.67 2.19
C LEU A 32 -2.89 -10.53 1.18
N GLY A 33 -3.58 -9.43 1.48
CA GLY A 33 -3.38 -8.17 0.78
C GLY A 33 -2.25 -7.37 1.45
N VAL A 34 -1.41 -6.72 0.67
CA VAL A 34 -0.35 -5.84 1.19
C VAL A 34 -0.48 -4.47 0.52
N LEU A 35 -0.81 -3.47 1.30
CA LEU A 35 -0.92 -2.08 0.85
C LEU A 35 0.26 -1.28 1.38
N GLY A 36 1.28 -1.14 0.53
CA GLY A 36 2.46 -0.31 0.82
C GLY A 36 2.23 1.15 0.46
N GLY A 37 2.62 2.06 1.34
CA GLY A 37 2.47 3.48 1.05
C GLY A 37 3.13 4.39 2.07
N THR A 38 3.24 5.67 1.72
CA THR A 38 3.72 6.70 2.65
C THR A 38 2.65 7.13 3.66
N PHE A 39 1.36 6.99 3.29
CA PHE A 39 0.19 7.40 4.06
C PHE A 39 0.37 8.79 4.71
N ASN A 40 0.58 9.80 3.86
CA ASN A 40 0.92 11.16 4.28
C ASN A 40 -0.16 12.20 3.87
N PRO A 41 -1.38 12.19 4.52
CA PRO A 41 -1.89 11.19 5.45
C PRO A 41 -2.58 9.98 4.79
N VAL A 42 -3.08 9.05 5.61
CA VAL A 42 -4.05 8.03 5.20
C VAL A 42 -5.36 8.72 4.77
N THR A 43 -6.05 8.14 3.77
CA THR A 43 -7.29 8.71 3.21
C THR A 43 -8.38 7.64 3.05
N HIS A 44 -9.62 8.06 2.81
CA HIS A 44 -10.71 7.15 2.46
C HIS A 44 -10.38 6.28 1.23
N ALA A 45 -9.65 6.79 0.24
CA ALA A 45 -9.24 5.99 -0.92
C ALA A 45 -8.32 4.83 -0.56
N HIS A 46 -7.41 4.99 0.41
CA HIS A 46 -6.56 3.89 0.90
C HIS A 46 -7.39 2.81 1.59
N LEU A 47 -8.33 3.22 2.45
CA LEU A 47 -9.22 2.28 3.16
C LEU A 47 -10.19 1.59 2.20
N ALA A 48 -10.73 2.33 1.21
CA ALA A 48 -11.60 1.77 0.18
C ALA A 48 -10.87 0.73 -0.67
N LEU A 49 -9.61 1.01 -1.08
CA LEU A 49 -8.78 0.05 -1.81
C LEU A 49 -8.61 -1.25 -1.01
N ALA A 50 -8.23 -1.13 0.26
CA ALA A 50 -8.06 -2.29 1.15
C ALA A 50 -9.36 -3.07 1.35
N ALA A 51 -10.46 -2.38 1.66
CA ALA A 51 -11.76 -3.01 1.93
C ALA A 51 -12.37 -3.66 0.69
N THR A 52 -12.29 -2.99 -0.47
CA THR A 52 -12.81 -3.52 -1.74
C THR A 52 -11.99 -4.74 -2.17
N ALA A 53 -10.67 -4.67 -2.10
CA ALA A 53 -9.80 -5.81 -2.40
C ALA A 53 -10.08 -6.99 -1.46
N ALA A 54 -10.21 -6.74 -0.14
CA ALA A 54 -10.51 -7.78 0.83
C ALA A 54 -11.81 -8.53 0.50
N ARG A 55 -12.84 -7.79 0.09
CA ARG A 55 -14.12 -8.37 -0.32
C ARG A 55 -14.04 -9.14 -1.63
N GLU A 56 -13.50 -8.53 -2.69
CA GLU A 56 -13.55 -9.10 -4.04
C GLU A 56 -12.57 -10.26 -4.24
N PHE A 57 -11.43 -10.22 -3.56
CA PHE A 57 -10.40 -11.25 -3.64
C PHE A 57 -10.43 -12.22 -2.44
N SER A 58 -11.42 -12.08 -1.52
CA SER A 58 -11.54 -12.90 -0.32
C SER A 58 -10.24 -12.91 0.48
N LEU A 59 -9.65 -11.72 0.72
CA LEU A 59 -8.45 -11.61 1.52
C LEU A 59 -8.78 -11.83 3.00
N GLY A 60 -8.08 -12.74 3.66
CA GLY A 60 -8.24 -12.99 5.10
C GLY A 60 -7.68 -11.83 5.94
N GLU A 61 -6.66 -11.16 5.41
CA GLU A 61 -6.00 -10.04 6.07
C GLU A 61 -5.53 -9.01 5.04
N VAL A 62 -5.51 -7.73 5.41
CA VAL A 62 -4.80 -6.68 4.66
C VAL A 62 -3.77 -6.03 5.57
N LEU A 63 -2.50 -6.15 5.19
CA LEU A 63 -1.38 -5.55 5.87
C LEU A 63 -1.04 -4.19 5.25
N PHE A 64 -1.19 -3.13 6.02
CA PHE A 64 -0.67 -1.81 5.68
C PHE A 64 0.80 -1.73 6.06
N THR A 65 1.66 -1.28 5.14
CA THR A 65 3.09 -1.15 5.40
C THR A 65 3.61 0.25 5.09
N LEU A 66 4.33 0.84 6.05
CA LEU A 66 5.10 2.05 5.82
C LEU A 66 6.58 1.67 5.69
N PRO A 67 7.30 2.20 4.68
CA PRO A 67 8.74 2.03 4.63
C PRO A 67 9.42 2.86 5.71
N ALA A 68 10.37 2.26 6.44
CA ALA A 68 11.21 2.96 7.40
C ALA A 68 12.09 4.01 6.72
N VAL A 69 12.58 3.68 5.52
CA VAL A 69 13.34 4.56 4.65
C VAL A 69 12.60 4.71 3.33
N LEU A 70 12.33 5.95 2.94
CA LEU A 70 11.69 6.22 1.66
C LEU A 70 12.70 6.12 0.52
N PRO A 71 12.48 5.29 -0.51
CA PRO A 71 13.45 5.08 -1.57
C PRO A 71 13.71 6.34 -2.41
N HIS A 72 12.80 7.34 -2.39
CA HIS A 72 12.89 8.48 -3.31
C HIS A 72 12.62 9.86 -2.70
N ARG A 73 12.09 9.98 -1.47
CA ARG A 73 11.80 11.29 -0.82
C ARG A 73 11.73 11.17 0.70
N ALA A 74 12.24 12.17 1.42
CA ALA A 74 11.83 12.42 2.79
C ALA A 74 10.38 12.99 2.78
N PRO A 75 9.49 12.56 3.67
CA PRO A 75 8.20 13.22 3.86
C PRO A 75 8.50 14.58 4.52
N GLU A 76 8.23 15.65 3.81
CA GLU A 76 8.55 17.00 4.24
C GLU A 76 7.62 17.52 5.36
N GLU A 77 6.49 16.85 5.64
CA GLU A 77 5.40 17.43 6.43
C GLU A 77 4.95 16.59 7.64
N ALA A 78 5.25 15.31 7.68
CA ALA A 78 4.97 14.44 8.82
C ALA A 78 6.02 13.36 8.99
N THR A 79 6.48 13.15 10.23
CA THR A 79 7.43 12.08 10.56
C THR A 79 6.82 10.71 10.39
N LEU A 80 7.66 9.65 10.41
CA LEU A 80 7.17 8.28 10.37
C LEU A 80 6.19 8.01 11.53
N GLU A 81 6.55 8.45 12.74
CA GLU A 81 5.74 8.27 13.95
C GLU A 81 4.39 8.96 13.84
N GLN A 82 4.37 10.19 13.33
CA GLN A 82 3.12 10.92 13.13
C GLN A 82 2.20 10.22 12.12
N ARG A 83 2.76 9.71 11.02
CA ARG A 83 2.00 8.94 10.02
C ARG A 83 1.51 7.61 10.56
N LEU A 84 2.32 6.93 11.40
CA LEU A 84 1.92 5.69 12.07
C LEU A 84 0.73 5.92 12.99
N VAL A 85 0.76 6.97 13.82
CA VAL A 85 -0.36 7.32 14.70
C VAL A 85 -1.65 7.57 13.91
N LEU A 86 -1.57 8.35 12.82
CA LEU A 86 -2.75 8.61 11.97
C LEU A 86 -3.28 7.33 11.32
N LEU A 87 -2.38 6.46 10.85
CA LEU A 87 -2.77 5.22 10.20
C LEU A 87 -3.34 4.22 11.21
N GLU A 88 -2.71 4.06 12.37
CA GLU A 88 -3.22 3.19 13.43
C GLU A 88 -4.63 3.60 13.85
N THR A 89 -4.85 4.91 14.07
CA THR A 89 -6.17 5.48 14.36
C THR A 89 -7.21 5.14 13.27
N ALA A 90 -6.82 5.24 11.99
CA ALA A 90 -7.71 4.92 10.88
C ALA A 90 -8.03 3.41 10.79
N LEU A 91 -7.13 2.56 11.24
CA LEU A 91 -7.31 1.11 11.17
C LEU A 91 -8.02 0.51 12.39
N GLU A 92 -8.21 1.28 13.46
CA GLU A 92 -8.82 0.80 14.71
C GLU A 92 -10.18 0.12 14.49
N PRO A 93 -11.11 0.65 13.67
CA PRO A 93 -12.41 0.02 13.43
C PRO A 93 -12.35 -1.27 12.59
N HIS A 94 -11.21 -1.60 12.01
CA HIS A 94 -11.08 -2.70 11.06
C HIS A 94 -10.41 -3.93 11.69
N ASP A 95 -11.16 -5.02 11.81
CA ASP A 95 -10.71 -6.25 12.47
C ASP A 95 -9.79 -7.14 11.60
N ARG A 96 -9.70 -6.88 10.29
CA ARG A 96 -8.85 -7.60 9.33
C ARG A 96 -7.64 -6.79 8.83
N PHE A 97 -7.43 -5.59 9.37
CA PHE A 97 -6.33 -4.73 8.94
C PHE A 97 -5.19 -4.73 9.94
N SER A 98 -4.02 -5.11 9.46
CA SER A 98 -2.76 -5.10 10.20
C SER A 98 -1.90 -3.90 9.79
N LEU A 99 -0.92 -3.54 10.62
CA LEU A 99 0.02 -2.46 10.39
C LEU A 99 1.43 -2.85 10.78
N ALA A 100 2.39 -2.63 9.87
CA ALA A 100 3.80 -2.82 10.14
C ALA A 100 4.65 -1.72 9.47
N VAL A 101 5.84 -1.53 9.99
CA VAL A 101 6.92 -0.78 9.32
C VAL A 101 7.82 -1.78 8.63
N CYS A 102 8.01 -1.62 7.31
CA CYS A 102 8.97 -2.40 6.56
C CYS A 102 10.32 -1.65 6.51
N SER A 103 11.42 -2.35 6.77
CA SER A 103 12.76 -1.75 6.71
C SER A 103 13.11 -1.22 5.32
N HIS A 104 12.48 -1.74 4.27
CA HIS A 104 12.72 -1.43 2.86
C HIS A 104 11.42 -1.01 2.16
N GLY A 105 11.54 -0.33 1.01
CA GLY A 105 10.39 0.27 0.32
C GLY A 105 10.02 -0.32 -1.03
N LEU A 106 10.80 -1.25 -1.56
CA LEU A 106 10.50 -1.90 -2.84
C LEU A 106 9.63 -3.16 -2.64
N LEU A 107 8.76 -3.46 -3.60
CA LEU A 107 7.81 -4.58 -3.48
C LEU A 107 8.50 -5.93 -3.28
N LEU A 108 9.60 -6.20 -4.00
CA LEU A 108 10.38 -7.43 -3.82
C LEU A 108 10.98 -7.55 -2.43
N GLU A 109 11.47 -6.46 -1.88
CA GLU A 109 12.02 -6.41 -0.51
C GLU A 109 10.92 -6.63 0.53
N MET A 110 9.74 -6.00 0.32
CA MET A 110 8.57 -6.27 1.17
C MET A 110 8.14 -7.73 1.08
N ALA A 111 8.11 -8.32 -0.12
CA ALA A 111 7.78 -9.74 -0.30
C ALA A 111 8.79 -10.67 0.40
N GLN A 112 10.07 -10.31 0.43
CA GLN A 112 11.10 -11.02 1.18
C GLN A 112 10.88 -10.90 2.70
N ALA A 113 10.52 -9.71 3.19
CA ALA A 113 10.20 -9.51 4.60
C ALA A 113 8.97 -10.31 5.03
N LEU A 114 7.96 -10.42 4.18
CA LEU A 114 6.75 -11.21 4.44
C LEU A 114 7.03 -12.71 4.54
N ALA A 115 7.98 -13.23 3.77
CA ALA A 115 8.33 -14.66 3.77
C ALA A 115 8.83 -15.18 5.11
N SER A 116 9.31 -14.32 6.01
CA SER A 116 9.67 -14.68 7.39
C SER A 116 8.50 -14.61 8.38
N GLU A 117 7.39 -14.00 8.00
CA GLU A 117 6.25 -13.70 8.88
C GLU A 117 5.00 -14.53 8.56
N TYR A 118 4.88 -15.01 7.33
CA TYR A 118 3.75 -15.77 6.84
C TYR A 118 4.20 -17.10 6.22
N PRO A 119 3.41 -18.18 6.38
CA PRO A 119 3.68 -19.46 5.71
C PRO A 119 3.71 -19.31 4.17
N GLU A 120 4.49 -20.15 3.49
CA GLU A 120 4.58 -20.19 2.02
C GLU A 120 3.24 -20.51 1.34
N THR A 121 2.30 -21.10 2.06
CA THR A 121 0.93 -21.39 1.59
C THR A 121 0.08 -20.12 1.41
N VAL A 122 0.49 -19.00 2.00
CA VAL A 122 -0.23 -17.71 1.90
C VAL A 122 -0.01 -17.11 0.53
N LYS A 123 -1.10 -16.95 -0.24
CA LYS A 123 -1.03 -16.21 -1.49
C LYS A 123 -1.03 -14.71 -1.22
N VAL A 124 0.01 -14.01 -1.70
CA VAL A 124 0.22 -12.58 -1.48
C VAL A 124 -0.30 -11.79 -2.68
N TYR A 125 -1.02 -10.69 -2.39
CA TYR A 125 -1.48 -9.70 -3.35
C TYR A 125 -1.00 -8.32 -2.92
N PHE A 126 -0.20 -7.64 -3.74
CA PHE A 126 0.10 -6.22 -3.51
C PHE A 126 -1.01 -5.35 -4.08
N LEU A 127 -1.53 -4.45 -3.23
CA LEU A 127 -2.57 -3.49 -3.58
C LEU A 127 -1.89 -2.16 -3.93
N VAL A 128 -2.16 -1.66 -5.12
CA VAL A 128 -1.54 -0.41 -5.60
C VAL A 128 -2.57 0.50 -6.27
N GLY A 129 -2.40 1.82 -6.12
CA GLY A 129 -3.14 2.78 -6.92
C GLY A 129 -2.72 2.73 -8.40
N SER A 130 -3.54 3.26 -9.31
CA SER A 130 -3.28 3.26 -10.76
C SER A 130 -1.89 3.79 -11.12
N ASP A 131 -1.52 4.97 -10.60
CA ASP A 131 -0.24 5.63 -10.92
C ASP A 131 0.97 4.82 -10.39
N ALA A 132 0.80 4.17 -9.23
CA ALA A 132 1.84 3.31 -8.67
C ALA A 132 1.96 2.00 -9.47
N GLY A 133 0.83 1.39 -9.83
CA GLY A 133 0.78 0.19 -10.66
C GLY A 133 1.43 0.40 -12.02
N GLU A 134 1.08 1.49 -12.71
CA GLU A 134 1.70 1.88 -13.96
C GLU A 134 3.21 2.04 -13.82
N ARG A 135 3.66 2.80 -12.83
CA ARG A 135 5.08 3.03 -12.54
C ARG A 135 5.83 1.73 -12.25
N ILE A 136 5.27 0.81 -11.47
CA ILE A 136 5.89 -0.48 -11.16
C ILE A 136 6.01 -1.33 -12.42
N LEU A 137 4.93 -1.46 -13.19
CA LEU A 137 4.89 -2.34 -14.35
C LEU A 137 5.67 -1.81 -15.56
N LEU A 138 5.76 -0.48 -15.68
CA LEU A 138 6.47 0.17 -16.79
C LEU A 138 7.89 0.64 -16.43
N TRP A 139 8.34 0.42 -15.19
CA TRP A 139 9.67 0.82 -14.76
C TRP A 139 10.75 0.20 -15.64
N ASN A 140 11.78 1.00 -15.94
CA ASN A 140 12.93 0.53 -16.70
C ASN A 140 13.94 -0.17 -15.77
N TYR A 141 13.60 -1.40 -15.39
CA TYR A 141 14.49 -2.25 -14.58
C TYR A 141 15.75 -2.59 -15.37
N PRO A 142 16.93 -2.68 -14.72
CA PRO A 142 18.18 -3.11 -15.40
C PRO A 142 18.04 -4.47 -16.09
N ASP A 143 17.27 -5.39 -15.50
CA ASP A 143 16.87 -6.68 -16.08
C ASP A 143 15.35 -6.82 -15.84
N ALA A 144 14.56 -6.30 -16.77
CA ALA A 144 13.11 -6.25 -16.61
C ALA A 144 12.46 -7.64 -16.63
N GLU A 145 12.96 -8.56 -17.47
CA GLU A 145 12.41 -9.93 -17.56
C GLU A 145 12.63 -10.68 -16.26
N LYS A 146 13.84 -10.67 -15.74
CA LYS A 146 14.18 -11.30 -14.48
C LYS A 146 13.41 -10.69 -13.31
N THR A 147 13.35 -9.36 -13.23
CA THR A 147 12.66 -8.65 -12.14
C THR A 147 11.15 -8.95 -12.13
N LEU A 148 10.50 -8.91 -13.29
CA LEU A 148 9.08 -9.25 -13.41
C LEU A 148 8.83 -10.71 -13.08
N ALA A 149 9.69 -11.63 -13.54
CA ALA A 149 9.58 -13.05 -13.20
C ALA A 149 9.69 -13.28 -11.69
N GLU A 150 10.64 -12.64 -11.02
CA GLU A 150 10.77 -12.71 -9.55
C GLU A 150 9.56 -12.13 -8.82
N MET A 151 9.01 -11.01 -9.27
CA MET A 151 7.82 -10.39 -8.70
C MET A 151 6.62 -11.35 -8.78
N PHE A 152 6.29 -11.79 -9.99
CA PHE A 152 5.11 -12.61 -10.23
C PHE A 152 5.26 -14.08 -9.79
N ALA A 153 6.47 -14.55 -9.51
CA ALA A 153 6.68 -15.80 -8.79
C ALA A 153 6.30 -15.71 -7.30
N ARG A 154 6.24 -14.50 -6.72
CA ARG A 154 6.02 -14.31 -5.29
C ARG A 154 4.65 -13.74 -4.96
N PHE A 155 4.07 -12.91 -5.84
CA PHE A 155 2.81 -12.22 -5.58
C PHE A 155 2.07 -11.84 -6.87
N ASP A 156 0.78 -11.60 -6.72
CA ASP A 156 -0.04 -10.94 -7.74
C ASP A 156 -0.17 -9.45 -7.42
N LEU A 157 -0.56 -8.64 -8.42
CA LEU A 157 -0.89 -7.22 -8.24
C LEU A 157 -2.39 -7.00 -8.37
N ILE A 158 -2.98 -6.29 -7.42
CA ILE A 158 -4.31 -5.70 -7.54
C ILE A 158 -4.11 -4.20 -7.76
N VAL A 159 -4.52 -3.72 -8.92
CA VAL A 159 -4.30 -2.32 -9.33
C VAL A 159 -5.63 -1.59 -9.32
N ALA A 160 -5.74 -0.54 -8.49
CA ALA A 160 -6.91 0.33 -8.52
C ALA A 160 -7.05 0.93 -9.92
N SER A 161 -8.22 0.79 -10.50
CA SER A 161 -8.53 1.29 -11.83
C SER A 161 -9.58 2.38 -11.77
N ARG A 162 -9.56 3.28 -12.74
CA ARG A 162 -10.65 4.23 -12.96
C ARG A 162 -11.63 3.61 -13.96
N ALA A 163 -12.90 3.54 -13.62
CA ALA A 163 -13.96 2.95 -14.44
C ALA A 163 -13.69 1.49 -14.87
N GLY A 164 -13.08 0.68 -13.99
CA GLY A 164 -12.85 -0.74 -14.23
C GLY A 164 -11.80 -1.07 -15.31
N GLN A 165 -11.16 -0.07 -15.90
CA GLN A 165 -10.14 -0.27 -16.94
C GLN A 165 -8.74 -0.03 -16.39
N LEU A 166 -7.86 -1.01 -16.58
CA LEU A 166 -6.44 -0.82 -16.38
C LEU A 166 -5.89 0.10 -17.47
N SER A 167 -5.40 1.26 -17.07
CA SER A 167 -4.76 2.22 -17.97
C SER A 167 -3.31 1.83 -18.32
N ILE A 168 -2.96 0.56 -18.19
CA ILE A 168 -1.61 0.08 -18.48
C ILE A 168 -1.53 -0.23 -19.97
N PRO A 169 -0.64 0.45 -20.71
CA PRO A 169 -0.43 0.20 -22.12
C PRO A 169 -0.05 -1.27 -22.36
N HIS A 170 -0.50 -1.81 -23.49
CA HIS A 170 -0.09 -3.14 -23.89
C HIS A 170 1.44 -3.22 -24.00
N GLN A 171 2.06 -4.09 -23.20
CA GLN A 171 3.49 -4.31 -23.16
C GLN A 171 3.75 -5.80 -23.36
N PRO A 172 4.47 -6.23 -24.42
CA PRO A 172 4.77 -7.66 -24.67
C PRO A 172 5.39 -8.36 -23.46
N ARG A 173 6.26 -7.67 -22.71
CA ARG A 173 6.91 -8.21 -21.51
C ARG A 173 5.94 -8.52 -20.35
N LEU A 174 4.74 -7.96 -20.35
CA LEU A 174 3.71 -8.20 -19.33
C LEU A 174 2.73 -9.31 -19.73
N GLU A 175 2.72 -9.76 -20.99
CA GLU A 175 1.80 -10.79 -21.47
C GLU A 175 1.86 -12.09 -20.64
N PRO A 176 3.02 -12.62 -20.23
CA PRO A 176 3.07 -13.82 -19.41
C PRO A 176 2.37 -13.66 -18.04
N TYR A 177 2.24 -12.41 -17.55
CA TYR A 177 1.76 -12.11 -16.20
C TYR A 177 0.36 -11.50 -16.18
N ARG A 178 -0.34 -11.39 -17.30
CA ARG A 178 -1.68 -10.77 -17.37
C ARG A 178 -2.68 -11.33 -16.38
N ARG A 179 -2.61 -12.63 -16.09
CA ARG A 179 -3.51 -13.30 -15.13
C ARG A 179 -3.19 -12.99 -13.67
N GLN A 180 -2.05 -12.37 -13.40
CA GLN A 180 -1.59 -11.99 -12.07
C GLN A 180 -1.70 -10.48 -11.82
N ILE A 181 -2.19 -9.73 -12.81
CA ILE A 181 -2.45 -8.30 -12.73
C ILE A 181 -3.97 -8.12 -12.77
N HIS A 182 -4.55 -7.79 -11.62
CA HIS A 182 -6.00 -7.73 -11.43
C HIS A 182 -6.45 -6.27 -11.33
N PRO A 183 -7.35 -5.81 -12.22
CA PRO A 183 -7.99 -4.50 -12.04
C PRO A 183 -8.96 -4.55 -10.87
N LEU A 184 -9.05 -3.45 -10.12
CA LEU A 184 -10.01 -3.25 -9.05
C LEU A 184 -10.66 -1.88 -9.19
N GLU A 185 -11.97 -1.83 -9.32
CA GLU A 185 -12.70 -0.58 -9.36
C GLU A 185 -12.98 -0.06 -7.95
N LEU A 186 -12.59 1.18 -7.69
CA LEU A 186 -12.90 1.86 -6.44
C LEU A 186 -14.27 2.53 -6.51
N PRO A 187 -14.97 2.68 -5.36
CA PRO A 187 -16.16 3.51 -5.28
C PRO A 187 -15.92 4.89 -5.89
N ALA A 188 -16.90 5.40 -6.64
CA ALA A 188 -16.76 6.65 -7.41
C ALA A 188 -16.32 7.83 -6.55
N GLU A 189 -16.84 7.92 -5.32
CA GLU A 189 -16.50 8.94 -4.34
C GLU A 189 -15.04 8.90 -3.87
N CYS A 190 -14.37 7.75 -4.02
CA CYS A 190 -12.97 7.57 -3.61
C CYS A 190 -11.97 7.82 -4.74
N GLN A 191 -12.40 7.85 -6.01
CA GLN A 191 -11.51 7.91 -7.17
C GLN A 191 -10.71 9.22 -7.29
N ALA A 192 -11.26 10.33 -6.78
CA ALA A 192 -10.61 11.64 -6.79
C ALA A 192 -9.82 11.94 -5.50
N ILE A 193 -9.89 11.07 -4.49
CA ILE A 193 -9.26 11.30 -3.20
C ILE A 193 -7.78 10.90 -3.26
N SER A 194 -6.90 11.83 -2.87
CA SER A 194 -5.47 11.56 -2.70
C SER A 194 -4.90 12.30 -1.49
N ALA A 195 -3.81 11.79 -0.94
CA ALA A 195 -3.09 12.46 0.15
C ALA A 195 -2.58 13.86 -0.27
N THR A 196 -2.28 14.07 -1.54
CA THR A 196 -1.88 15.38 -2.07
C THR A 196 -3.02 16.38 -1.96
N VAL A 197 -4.23 16.01 -2.40
CA VAL A 197 -5.42 16.88 -2.27
C VAL A 197 -5.70 17.21 -0.81
N VAL A 198 -5.55 16.26 0.11
CA VAL A 198 -5.70 16.52 1.56
C VAL A 198 -4.72 17.59 2.02
N ARG A 199 -3.45 17.48 1.67
CA ARG A 199 -2.43 18.46 2.08
C ARG A 199 -2.67 19.84 1.45
N GLU A 200 -3.07 19.90 0.19
CA GLU A 200 -3.41 21.16 -0.50
C GLU A 200 -4.57 21.88 0.18
N ARG A 201 -5.65 21.17 0.50
CA ARG A 201 -6.79 21.74 1.24
C ARG A 201 -6.39 22.23 2.63
N LEU A 202 -5.58 21.46 3.37
CA LEU A 202 -5.12 21.91 4.70
C LEU A 202 -4.28 23.18 4.64
N ARG A 203 -3.43 23.36 3.62
CA ARG A 203 -2.68 24.60 3.40
C ARG A 203 -3.59 25.78 3.02
N ALA A 204 -4.65 25.49 2.27
CA ALA A 204 -5.68 26.49 1.92
C ALA A 204 -6.65 26.81 3.08
N GLY A 205 -6.57 26.08 4.20
CA GLY A 205 -7.49 26.22 5.33
C GLY A 205 -8.88 25.63 5.07
N GLU A 206 -9.00 24.75 4.09
CA GLU A 206 -10.24 24.09 3.68
C GLU A 206 -10.53 22.84 4.51
N ALA A 207 -11.81 22.40 4.51
CA ALA A 207 -12.23 21.18 5.16
C ALA A 207 -11.71 19.92 4.43
N ILE A 208 -11.44 18.86 5.21
CA ILE A 208 -10.92 17.57 4.72
C ILE A 208 -11.79 16.39 5.15
N ASP A 209 -12.94 16.66 5.77
CA ASP A 209 -13.75 15.64 6.45
C ASP A 209 -14.27 14.55 5.49
N GLU A 210 -14.48 14.88 4.21
CA GLU A 210 -14.86 13.90 3.17
C GLU A 210 -13.66 13.15 2.55
N LEU A 211 -12.43 13.52 2.88
CA LEU A 211 -11.22 12.94 2.28
C LEU A 211 -10.53 11.92 3.19
N VAL A 212 -10.71 12.06 4.50
CA VAL A 212 -10.07 11.21 5.52
C VAL A 212 -11.07 10.80 6.60
N PRO A 213 -10.84 9.69 7.31
CA PRO A 213 -11.68 9.30 8.45
C PRO A 213 -11.83 10.43 9.48
N PRO A 214 -13.00 10.57 10.14
CA PRO A 214 -13.27 11.65 11.10
C PRO A 214 -12.23 11.74 12.22
N GLU A 215 -11.78 10.61 12.76
CA GLU A 215 -10.75 10.51 13.80
C GLU A 215 -9.38 10.95 13.29
N VAL A 216 -9.05 10.67 12.02
CA VAL A 216 -7.82 11.18 11.36
C VAL A 216 -7.90 12.69 11.18
N ALA A 217 -9.04 13.21 10.70
CA ALA A 217 -9.26 14.65 10.57
C ALA A 217 -9.13 15.35 11.94
N ALA A 218 -9.70 14.76 13.00
CA ALA A 218 -9.58 15.28 14.36
C ALA A 218 -8.11 15.26 14.85
N ALA A 219 -7.37 14.19 14.59
CA ALA A 219 -5.96 14.08 14.96
C ALA A 219 -5.08 15.10 14.22
N ILE A 220 -5.30 15.31 12.92
CA ILE A 220 -4.61 16.33 12.12
C ILE A 220 -4.91 17.73 12.66
N ARG A 221 -6.16 18.03 12.99
CA ARG A 221 -6.54 19.33 13.58
C ARG A 221 -5.85 19.58 14.91
N ARG A 222 -5.79 18.58 15.80
CA ARG A 222 -5.13 18.70 17.12
C ARG A 222 -3.62 18.90 17.01
N SER A 223 -2.97 18.18 16.08
CA SER A 223 -1.50 18.23 15.91
C SER A 223 -1.00 19.39 15.06
N GLY A 224 -1.90 20.05 14.31
CA GLY A 224 -1.53 21.10 13.35
C GLY A 224 -0.72 20.64 12.15
N LEU A 225 -0.68 19.34 11.88
CA LEU A 225 0.03 18.76 10.73
C LEU A 225 -0.49 19.32 9.39
N TYR A 226 0.41 19.44 8.42
CA TYR A 226 0.12 19.83 7.02
C TYR A 226 -0.40 21.26 6.80
N ARG A 227 -0.30 22.14 7.78
CA ARG A 227 -0.80 23.54 7.68
C ARG A 227 0.26 24.54 7.19
N ARG A 228 1.48 24.08 6.92
CA ARG A 228 2.58 24.96 6.49
C ARG A 228 2.95 24.71 5.04
#